data_1b5b95eaa7400bc908b0fdbc90116c28
#
_entry.id   1b5b95eaa7400bc908b0fdbc90116c28
#
_cell.length_a   1.000
_cell.length_b   1.000
_cell.length_c   1.000
_cell.angle_alpha   90.00
_cell.angle_beta   90.00
_cell.angle_gamma   90.00
#
_symmetry.space_group_name_H-M   'P 1'
#
loop_
_entity.id
_entity.type
_entity.pdbx_description
1 polymer ?
#
loop_
_entity_poly.entity_id
_entity_poly.type
_entity_poly.pdbx_seq_one_letter_code
_entity_poly.pdbx_strand_id
1 'polypeptide(L)'
;FDWRVLREIKNYNPEIPRAYLSFEQQNSGSFGNIYDQSPWMDFTPLHNNVDLPKLIKALGGKAWHPYYRNVTEKIVEISHNESLPVNVWTVNDEEDMLRMIDIGVDGIMTDYPVQLKELCEKKNINWF
;
A
#
# COMPACT_ATOMS: atom_id res chain seq x y z
N PHE A 1 -5.01 8.20 -2.70
CA PHE A 1 -6.06 7.52 -3.46
C PHE A 1 -6.14 8.03 -4.90
N ASP A 2 -6.18 9.33 -5.14
CA ASP A 2 -6.29 9.87 -6.50
C ASP A 2 -4.93 9.84 -7.23
N TRP A 3 -4.72 8.85 -8.06
CA TRP A 3 -3.47 8.65 -8.79
C TRP A 3 -3.24 9.70 -9.88
N ARG A 4 -4.30 10.42 -10.30
CA ARG A 4 -4.18 11.56 -11.22
C ARG A 4 -3.34 12.68 -10.61
N VAL A 5 -3.53 12.95 -9.30
CA VAL A 5 -2.72 13.91 -8.55
C VAL A 5 -1.24 13.50 -8.54
N LEU A 6 -0.96 12.19 -8.33
CA LEU A 6 0.43 11.69 -8.36
C LEU A 6 1.07 11.84 -9.74
N ARG A 7 0.30 11.69 -10.81
CA ARG A 7 0.76 11.95 -12.18
C ARG A 7 1.09 13.42 -12.39
N GLU A 8 0.22 14.33 -11.96
CA GLU A 8 0.47 15.77 -12.07
C GLU A 8 1.69 16.20 -11.25
N ILE A 9 1.89 15.64 -10.06
CA ILE A 9 3.11 15.87 -9.26
C ILE A 9 4.34 15.38 -10.03
N LYS A 10 4.27 14.20 -10.65
CA LYS A 10 5.37 13.68 -11.48
C LYS A 10 5.72 14.61 -12.64
N ASN A 11 4.70 15.18 -13.31
CA ASN A 11 4.90 16.11 -14.42
C ASN A 11 5.49 17.45 -13.96
N TYR A 12 5.07 17.93 -12.79
CA TYR A 12 5.53 19.18 -12.22
C TYR A 12 6.96 19.09 -11.67
N ASN A 13 7.24 18.06 -10.86
CA ASN A 13 8.56 17.80 -10.29
C ASN A 13 8.75 16.29 -10.08
N PRO A 14 9.48 15.59 -10.98
CA PRO A 14 9.69 14.16 -10.90
C PRO A 14 10.50 13.71 -9.69
N GLU A 15 11.26 14.60 -9.04
CA GLU A 15 12.10 14.29 -7.89
C GLU A 15 11.29 14.11 -6.59
N ILE A 16 10.06 14.62 -6.53
CA ILE A 16 9.18 14.41 -5.37
C ILE A 16 8.84 12.92 -5.27
N PRO A 17 9.21 12.22 -4.18
CA PRO A 17 8.85 10.83 -3.99
C PRO A 17 7.33 10.68 -3.85
N ARG A 18 6.77 9.66 -4.51
CA ARG A 18 5.32 9.42 -4.52
C ARG A 18 5.02 8.05 -3.98
N ALA A 19 4.09 7.98 -3.03
CA ALA A 19 3.51 6.74 -2.54
C ALA A 19 2.08 6.57 -3.09
N TYR A 20 1.75 5.35 -3.47
CA TYR A 20 0.49 5.02 -4.10
C TYR A 20 -0.41 4.27 -3.12
N LEU A 21 -1.55 4.85 -2.76
CA LEU A 21 -2.57 4.19 -1.96
C LEU A 21 -3.48 3.37 -2.86
N SER A 22 -3.83 2.15 -2.41
CA SER A 22 -4.80 1.30 -3.09
C SER A 22 -5.77 0.63 -2.12
N PHE A 23 -6.98 0.41 -2.62
CA PHE A 23 -8.03 -0.31 -1.94
C PHE A 23 -8.71 -1.24 -2.94
N GLU A 24 -8.65 -2.54 -2.72
CA GLU A 24 -8.97 -3.56 -3.72
C GLU A 24 -10.23 -4.37 -3.36
N GLN A 25 -11.24 -3.76 -2.75
CA GLN A 25 -12.49 -4.46 -2.49
C GLN A 25 -13.48 -4.32 -3.64
N GLN A 26 -13.79 -5.41 -4.31
CA GLN A 26 -14.64 -5.46 -5.51
C GLN A 26 -16.08 -4.98 -5.31
N ASN A 27 -16.58 -4.89 -4.09
CA ASN A 27 -17.98 -4.57 -3.78
C ASN A 27 -18.20 -3.32 -2.93
N SER A 28 -17.17 -2.55 -2.64
CA SER A 28 -17.33 -1.28 -1.95
C SER A 28 -17.72 -0.20 -2.95
N GLY A 29 -19.01 0.01 -3.12
CA GLY A 29 -19.49 1.11 -3.95
C GLY A 29 -18.79 2.41 -3.56
N SER A 30 -17.96 2.92 -4.41
CA SER A 30 -17.43 4.28 -4.49
C SER A 30 -16.12 4.69 -3.82
N PHE A 31 -15.52 4.00 -2.87
CA PHE A 31 -14.26 4.46 -2.30
C PHE A 31 -13.06 3.61 -2.76
N GLY A 32 -12.22 4.21 -3.62
CA GLY A 32 -10.84 3.76 -3.81
C GLY A 32 -10.64 2.45 -4.56
N ASN A 33 -11.69 1.84 -5.13
CA ASN A 33 -11.52 0.69 -5.99
C ASN A 33 -10.65 1.08 -7.18
N ILE A 34 -9.49 0.43 -7.30
CA ILE A 34 -8.55 0.66 -8.42
C ILE A 34 -8.98 -0.04 -9.71
N TYR A 35 -10.01 -0.88 -9.66
CA TYR A 35 -10.56 -1.60 -10.79
C TYR A 35 -11.66 -0.82 -11.50
N ASP A 36 -12.28 -1.40 -12.51
CA ASP A 36 -13.27 -0.82 -13.42
C ASP A 36 -14.01 0.42 -12.94
N GLN A 37 -13.95 1.49 -13.72
CA GLN A 37 -14.62 2.77 -13.52
C GLN A 37 -14.21 3.53 -12.24
N SER A 38 -13.03 3.24 -11.70
CA SER A 38 -12.51 4.02 -10.58
C SER A 38 -12.40 5.50 -10.95
N PRO A 39 -13.10 6.40 -10.23
CA PRO A 39 -12.98 7.85 -10.50
C PRO A 39 -11.60 8.40 -10.12
N TRP A 40 -10.76 7.59 -9.47
CA TRP A 40 -9.43 7.95 -8.99
C TRP A 40 -8.31 7.60 -9.97
N MET A 41 -8.66 6.90 -11.05
CA MET A 41 -7.73 6.45 -12.07
C MET A 41 -8.27 6.84 -13.44
N ASP A 42 -7.48 7.59 -14.19
CA ASP A 42 -7.85 8.12 -15.51
C ASP A 42 -7.13 7.42 -16.68
N PHE A 43 -6.50 6.32 -16.40
CA PHE A 43 -5.87 5.45 -17.38
C PHE A 43 -6.60 4.10 -17.41
N THR A 44 -6.31 3.34 -18.44
CA THR A 44 -6.95 2.06 -18.74
C THR A 44 -7.35 1.29 -17.48
N PRO A 45 -8.60 0.88 -17.36
CA PRO A 45 -9.10 0.13 -16.21
C PRO A 45 -8.19 -1.05 -15.92
N LEU A 46 -7.78 -1.18 -14.67
CA LEU A 46 -7.01 -2.34 -14.24
C LEU A 46 -7.94 -3.54 -14.25
N HIS A 47 -7.65 -4.51 -15.10
CA HIS A 47 -8.31 -5.81 -15.05
C HIS A 47 -7.85 -6.57 -13.80
N ASN A 48 -8.66 -7.49 -13.30
CA ASN A 48 -8.46 -8.25 -12.05
C ASN A 48 -7.12 -9.02 -11.92
N ASN A 49 -6.21 -8.94 -12.90
CA ASN A 49 -4.93 -9.64 -12.95
C ASN A 49 -3.72 -8.70 -13.06
N VAL A 50 -3.88 -7.42 -12.71
CA VAL A 50 -2.75 -6.49 -12.76
C VAL A 50 -1.83 -6.71 -11.56
N ASP A 51 -0.56 -6.87 -11.83
CA ASP A 51 0.50 -6.86 -10.84
C ASP A 51 0.72 -5.41 -10.36
N LEU A 52 0.02 -5.04 -9.28
CA LEU A 52 0.04 -3.66 -8.76
C LEU A 52 1.44 -3.18 -8.37
N PRO A 53 2.27 -3.95 -7.66
CA PRO A 53 3.64 -3.55 -7.38
C PRO A 53 4.43 -3.16 -8.64
N LYS A 54 4.37 -3.96 -9.68
CA LYS A 54 5.04 -3.66 -10.97
C LYS A 54 4.48 -2.42 -11.65
N LEU A 55 3.15 -2.26 -11.65
CA LEU A 55 2.53 -1.07 -12.21
C LEU A 55 2.97 0.19 -11.46
N ILE A 56 2.90 0.18 -10.13
CA ILE A 56 3.30 1.32 -9.30
C ILE A 56 4.77 1.67 -9.55
N LYS A 57 5.64 0.66 -9.65
CA LYS A 57 7.04 0.85 -9.98
C LYS A 57 7.23 1.50 -11.36
N ALA A 58 6.53 1.03 -12.38
CA ALA A 58 6.56 1.58 -13.73
C ALA A 58 6.07 3.03 -13.77
N LEU A 59 5.10 3.40 -12.95
CA LEU A 59 4.62 4.78 -12.78
C LEU A 59 5.62 5.67 -12.02
N GLY A 60 6.72 5.11 -11.51
CA GLY A 60 7.74 5.81 -10.74
C GLY A 60 7.42 5.97 -9.26
N GLY A 61 6.56 5.11 -8.72
CA GLY A 61 6.26 5.02 -7.29
C GLY A 61 7.50 4.66 -6.48
N LYS A 62 7.59 5.20 -5.29
CA LYS A 62 8.66 4.95 -4.31
C LYS A 62 8.21 4.12 -3.12
N ALA A 63 6.89 4.02 -2.91
CA ALA A 63 6.28 3.13 -1.93
C ALA A 63 4.85 2.79 -2.37
N TRP A 64 4.37 1.65 -1.90
CA TRP A 64 2.99 1.22 -2.05
C TRP A 64 2.29 1.20 -0.69
N HIS A 65 1.09 1.80 -0.64
CA HIS A 65 0.29 1.89 0.58
C HIS A 65 -1.07 1.20 0.37
N PRO A 66 -1.12 -0.14 0.42
CA PRO A 66 -2.35 -0.91 0.28
C PRO A 66 -3.19 -0.93 1.55
N TYR A 67 -4.49 -1.16 1.38
CA TYR A 67 -5.34 -1.57 2.48
C TYR A 67 -4.91 -2.94 3.03
N TYR A 68 -4.67 -3.05 4.32
CA TYR A 68 -4.01 -4.20 4.95
C TYR A 68 -4.70 -5.55 4.69
N ARG A 69 -6.04 -5.56 4.50
CA ARG A 69 -6.77 -6.81 4.20
C ARG A 69 -6.55 -7.33 2.77
N ASN A 70 -6.03 -6.52 1.89
CA ASN A 70 -5.67 -6.92 0.53
C ASN A 70 -4.25 -7.50 0.44
N VAL A 71 -3.48 -7.46 1.55
CA VAL A 71 -2.06 -7.81 1.55
C VAL A 71 -1.85 -9.25 2.01
N THR A 72 -1.06 -9.98 1.23
CA THR A 72 -0.58 -11.33 1.50
C THR A 72 0.94 -11.35 1.48
N GLU A 73 1.56 -12.34 2.14
CA GLU A 73 3.00 -12.55 2.12
C GLU A 73 3.57 -12.55 0.69
N LYS A 74 2.90 -13.27 -0.22
CA LYS A 74 3.31 -13.35 -1.63
C LYS A 74 3.36 -11.98 -2.32
N ILE A 75 2.40 -11.09 -2.06
CA ILE A 75 2.39 -9.78 -2.71
C ILE A 75 3.41 -8.83 -2.11
N VAL A 76 3.73 -8.99 -0.82
CA VAL A 76 4.85 -8.29 -0.16
C VAL A 76 6.17 -8.71 -0.82
N GLU A 77 6.40 -10.02 -1.00
CA GLU A 77 7.57 -10.54 -1.70
C GLU A 77 7.71 -9.98 -3.12
N ILE A 78 6.62 -9.96 -3.90
CA ILE A 78 6.61 -9.37 -5.25
C ILE A 78 6.98 -7.89 -5.20
N SER A 79 6.44 -7.14 -4.23
CA SER A 79 6.72 -5.71 -4.05
C SER A 79 8.19 -5.47 -3.71
N HIS A 80 8.76 -6.26 -2.80
CA HIS A 80 10.17 -6.17 -2.43
C HIS A 80 11.10 -6.53 -3.59
N ASN A 81 10.75 -7.50 -4.43
CA ASN A 81 11.50 -7.83 -5.65
C ASN A 81 11.55 -6.65 -6.64
N GLU A 82 10.53 -5.80 -6.64
CA GLU A 82 10.54 -4.53 -7.40
C GLU A 82 11.21 -3.37 -6.64
N SER A 83 11.82 -3.62 -5.46
CA SER A 83 12.34 -2.58 -4.57
C SER A 83 11.29 -1.50 -4.25
N LEU A 84 10.09 -1.94 -3.91
CA LEU A 84 8.94 -1.10 -3.60
C LEU A 84 8.46 -1.41 -2.17
N PRO A 85 8.78 -0.56 -1.17
CA PRO A 85 8.32 -0.74 0.20
C PRO A 85 6.79 -0.76 0.32
N VAL A 86 6.28 -1.58 1.24
CA VAL A 86 4.84 -1.77 1.50
C VAL A 86 4.47 -1.22 2.87
N ASN A 87 3.65 -0.17 2.91
CA ASN A 87 3.16 0.43 4.15
C ASN A 87 1.64 0.31 4.21
N VAL A 88 1.14 -0.53 5.10
CA VAL A 88 -0.29 -0.85 5.19
C VAL A 88 -1.09 0.11 6.06
N TRP A 89 -2.39 0.28 5.79
CA TRP A 89 -3.30 1.18 6.50
C TRP A 89 -4.70 0.58 6.62
N THR A 90 -5.55 0.99 7.53
CA THR A 90 -5.22 1.41 8.91
C THR A 90 -5.40 0.18 9.76
N VAL A 91 -4.37 -0.24 10.46
CA VAL A 91 -4.34 -1.49 11.22
C VAL A 91 -4.47 -1.18 12.71
N ASN A 92 -5.62 -1.47 13.29
CA ASN A 92 -5.94 -1.09 14.66
C ASN A 92 -6.10 -2.28 15.61
N ASP A 93 -6.27 -3.48 15.07
CA ASP A 93 -6.39 -4.71 15.83
C ASP A 93 -5.03 -5.37 16.04
N GLU A 94 -4.75 -5.88 17.24
CA GLU A 94 -3.47 -6.47 17.61
C GLU A 94 -3.14 -7.71 16.77
N GLU A 95 -4.12 -8.56 16.50
CA GLU A 95 -3.94 -9.74 15.67
C GLU A 95 -3.57 -9.37 14.24
N ASP A 96 -4.24 -8.35 13.68
CA ASP A 96 -3.92 -7.83 12.35
C ASP A 96 -2.54 -7.14 12.32
N MET A 97 -2.13 -6.42 13.39
CA MET A 97 -0.78 -5.86 13.50
C MET A 97 0.27 -6.96 13.47
N LEU A 98 0.10 -8.02 14.29
CA LEU A 98 1.00 -9.16 14.32
C LEU A 98 1.09 -9.84 12.96
N ARG A 99 -0.05 -10.05 12.30
CA ARG A 99 -0.10 -10.63 10.95
C ARG A 99 0.70 -9.78 9.94
N MET A 100 0.55 -8.46 9.97
CA MET A 100 1.30 -7.57 9.06
C MET A 100 2.80 -7.59 9.34
N ILE A 101 3.19 -7.62 10.61
CA ILE A 101 4.59 -7.79 11.01
C ILE A 101 5.16 -9.11 10.48
N ASP A 102 4.42 -10.21 10.65
CA ASP A 102 4.88 -11.56 10.31
C ASP A 102 5.03 -11.77 8.80
N ILE A 103 4.21 -11.14 7.98
CA ILE A 103 4.34 -11.16 6.52
C ILE A 103 5.36 -10.16 5.98
N GLY A 104 6.02 -9.39 6.83
CA GLY A 104 7.17 -8.56 6.49
C GLY A 104 6.85 -7.24 5.80
N VAL A 105 5.75 -6.57 6.13
CA VAL A 105 5.51 -5.20 5.63
C VAL A 105 6.52 -4.22 6.20
N ASP A 106 6.84 -3.16 5.46
CA ASP A 106 7.85 -2.16 5.85
C ASP A 106 7.30 -1.10 6.81
N GLY A 107 5.99 -0.90 6.82
CA GLY A 107 5.34 0.06 7.70
C GLY A 107 3.88 -0.24 7.97
N ILE A 108 3.42 0.16 9.14
CA ILE A 108 2.03 0.03 9.58
C ILE A 108 1.50 1.39 10.03
N MET A 109 0.45 1.87 9.38
CA MET A 109 -0.30 3.04 9.83
C MET A 109 -1.41 2.58 10.76
N THR A 110 -1.43 3.15 11.97
CA THR A 110 -2.39 2.79 13.02
C THR A 110 -2.80 4.01 13.85
N ASP A 111 -3.99 3.95 14.45
CA ASP A 111 -4.46 4.91 15.44
C ASP A 111 -3.91 4.57 16.86
N TYR A 112 -3.25 3.39 17.02
CA TYR A 112 -2.72 2.89 18.28
C TYR A 112 -1.19 2.68 18.24
N PRO A 113 -0.38 3.75 18.04
CA PRO A 113 1.07 3.61 17.84
C PRO A 113 1.81 3.04 19.05
N VAL A 114 1.32 3.27 20.27
CA VAL A 114 1.91 2.70 21.50
C VAL A 114 1.78 1.18 21.51
N GLN A 115 0.61 0.66 21.17
CA GLN A 115 0.36 -0.79 21.08
C GLN A 115 1.26 -1.43 20.02
N LEU A 116 1.36 -0.84 18.83
CA LEU A 116 2.25 -1.33 17.77
C LEU A 116 3.71 -1.35 18.21
N LYS A 117 4.17 -0.30 18.91
CA LYS A 117 5.51 -0.24 19.49
C LYS A 117 5.79 -1.43 20.41
N GLU A 118 4.89 -1.69 21.38
CA GLU A 118 5.03 -2.80 22.32
C GLU A 118 5.11 -4.17 21.62
N LEU A 119 4.36 -4.35 20.54
CA LEU A 119 4.42 -5.56 19.71
C LEU A 119 5.76 -5.71 18.99
N CYS A 120 6.28 -4.62 18.41
CA CYS A 120 7.60 -4.62 17.79
C CYS A 120 8.71 -4.96 18.80
N GLU A 121 8.65 -4.37 20.01
CA GLU A 121 9.61 -4.64 21.08
C GLU A 121 9.57 -6.11 21.53
N LYS A 122 8.38 -6.69 21.71
CA LYS A 122 8.20 -8.12 22.03
C LYS A 122 8.78 -9.05 20.96
N LYS A 123 8.78 -8.62 19.71
CA LYS A 123 9.35 -9.37 18.57
C LYS A 123 10.81 -9.02 18.27
N ASN A 124 11.47 -8.18 19.08
CA ASN A 124 12.83 -7.67 18.86
C ASN A 124 12.99 -6.96 17.49
N ILE A 125 11.96 -6.30 17.04
CA ILE A 125 11.97 -5.51 15.80
C ILE A 125 12.28 -4.07 16.16
N ASN A 126 13.30 -3.50 15.51
CA ASN A 126 13.56 -2.07 15.59
C ASN A 126 12.44 -1.31 14.86
N TRP A 127 11.86 -0.36 15.54
CA TRP A 127 10.84 0.52 14.97
C TRP A 127 11.35 1.97 15.03
N PHE A 128 11.26 2.68 13.92
CA PHE A 128 11.68 4.08 13.81
C PHE A 128 10.64 4.84 13.01
#